data_117f561e262d32b1606a11aef1f04339
#
_entry.id   117f561e262d32b1606a11aef1f04339
#
_cell.length_a   1.000
_cell.length_b   1.000
_cell.length_c   1.000
_cell.angle_alpha   90.00
_cell.angle_beta   90.00
_cell.angle_gamma   90.00
#
_symmetry.space_group_name_H-M   'P 1'
#
loop_
_entity.id
_entity.type
_entity.pdbx_description
1 polymer ?
#
loop_
_entity_poly.entity_id
_entity_poly.type
_entity_poly.pdbx_seq_one_letter_code
_entity_poly.pdbx_strand_id
1 'polypeptide(L)'
;STWPAKDIFHEYALDFAKKVNDMTGGELRIEVLPAGAVVPAFGLLDAVSKGTLDGGHGVLAYHYGKNSALALWGSGPSFGMDANMLLSWHKYGGGKELLEELYKIVGANVKSYVYGPMPSQPLGWFKKPITKTEDMKGLKYRTVGISIDMFTAMGVSVNALPGGEIIPAMDRGLLDAAEFNNASSDRLLGFPDVAKVCMLQSFHQNAEQFEILFNGSVYNGMAPKLRSILDYAVEASSADMSWKAVDRYSKDYSEMQTKQNVKFYKTPDSILRNQLKVFDEVVAKKS
;
A
#
# COMPACT_ATOMS: atom_id res chain seq x y z
N SER A 1 -13.21 -0.63 0.93
CA SER A 1 -11.76 -0.38 0.77
C SER A 1 -11.07 -0.28 2.13
N THR A 2 -9.75 -0.46 2.15
CA THR A 2 -8.94 -0.27 3.39
C THR A 2 -8.55 1.18 3.65
N TRP A 3 -9.09 2.12 2.89
CA TRP A 3 -8.69 3.53 2.87
C TRP A 3 -9.73 4.44 3.51
N PRO A 4 -9.31 5.51 4.22
CA PRO A 4 -10.21 6.58 4.63
C PRO A 4 -10.90 7.22 3.41
N ALA A 5 -12.13 7.71 3.60
CA ALA A 5 -12.91 8.31 2.49
C ALA A 5 -12.23 9.51 1.80
N LYS A 6 -11.36 10.23 2.52
CA LYS A 6 -10.60 11.38 1.97
C LYS A 6 -9.31 11.00 1.24
N ASP A 7 -8.88 9.73 1.31
CA ASP A 7 -7.64 9.28 0.68
C ASP A 7 -7.82 9.11 -0.84
N ILE A 8 -6.81 9.49 -1.62
CA ILE A 8 -6.76 9.25 -3.07
C ILE A 8 -6.89 7.76 -3.42
N PHE A 9 -6.47 6.86 -2.52
CA PHE A 9 -6.62 5.42 -2.72
C PHE A 9 -8.08 4.97 -2.67
N HIS A 10 -8.91 5.65 -1.88
CA HIS A 10 -10.35 5.42 -1.91
C HIS A 10 -10.96 5.94 -3.23
N GLU A 11 -10.46 7.07 -3.75
CA GLU A 11 -10.86 7.58 -5.08
C GLU A 11 -10.53 6.56 -6.19
N TYR A 12 -9.39 5.86 -6.12
CA TYR A 12 -9.04 4.82 -7.09
C TYR A 12 -9.97 3.61 -7.02
N ALA A 13 -10.43 3.23 -5.82
CA ALA A 13 -11.44 2.19 -5.67
C ALA A 13 -12.80 2.61 -6.28
N LEU A 14 -13.20 3.86 -6.06
CA LEU A 14 -14.42 4.44 -6.67
C LEU A 14 -14.31 4.52 -8.19
N ASP A 15 -13.15 4.88 -8.72
CA ASP A 15 -12.89 4.96 -10.15
C ASP A 15 -12.95 3.58 -10.84
N PHE A 16 -12.38 2.55 -10.20
CA PHE A 16 -12.55 1.17 -10.66
C PHE A 16 -14.04 0.75 -10.67
N ALA A 17 -14.76 1.00 -9.58
CA ALA A 17 -16.19 0.68 -9.48
C ALA A 17 -17.02 1.38 -10.57
N LYS A 18 -16.70 2.65 -10.84
CA LYS A 18 -17.32 3.41 -11.92
C LYS A 18 -17.09 2.79 -13.30
N LYS A 19 -15.82 2.41 -13.61
CA LYS A 19 -15.49 1.76 -14.88
C LYS A 19 -16.23 0.45 -15.06
N VAL A 20 -16.30 -0.38 -14.02
CA VAL A 20 -17.07 -1.64 -14.06
C VAL A 20 -18.55 -1.37 -14.33
N ASN A 21 -19.14 -0.41 -13.62
CA ASN A 21 -20.54 -0.06 -13.81
C ASN A 21 -20.83 0.44 -15.23
N ASP A 22 -19.95 1.30 -15.76
CA ASP A 22 -20.09 1.85 -17.11
C ASP A 22 -19.94 0.75 -18.19
N MET A 23 -18.90 -0.10 -18.07
CA MET A 23 -18.62 -1.18 -19.02
C MET A 23 -19.69 -2.28 -19.01
N THR A 24 -20.36 -2.49 -17.89
CA THR A 24 -21.45 -3.49 -17.78
C THR A 24 -22.83 -2.92 -18.09
N GLY A 25 -22.94 -1.60 -18.30
CA GLY A 25 -24.25 -0.93 -18.45
C GLY A 25 -25.11 -1.03 -17.19
N GLY A 26 -24.46 -1.18 -16.01
CA GLY A 26 -25.13 -1.28 -14.72
C GLY A 26 -25.57 -2.72 -14.35
N GLU A 27 -25.24 -3.72 -15.17
CA GLU A 27 -25.49 -5.14 -14.85
C GLU A 27 -24.72 -5.61 -13.61
N LEU A 28 -23.46 -5.11 -13.42
CA LEU A 28 -22.70 -5.27 -12.21
C LEU A 28 -22.45 -3.92 -11.54
N ARG A 29 -22.96 -3.76 -10.33
CA ARG A 29 -22.77 -2.54 -9.53
C ARG A 29 -21.87 -2.84 -8.34
N ILE A 30 -20.83 -2.02 -8.19
CA ILE A 30 -19.93 -2.09 -7.05
C ILE A 30 -20.16 -0.84 -6.18
N GLU A 31 -20.58 -1.05 -4.95
CA GLU A 31 -20.62 -0.02 -3.92
C GLU A 31 -19.31 -0.06 -3.12
N VAL A 32 -18.61 1.07 -3.06
CA VAL A 32 -17.33 1.18 -2.37
C VAL A 32 -17.52 1.91 -1.05
N LEU A 33 -17.32 1.18 0.04
CA LEU A 33 -17.35 1.72 1.39
C LEU A 33 -15.93 2.03 1.90
N PRO A 34 -15.73 3.11 2.67
CA PRO A 34 -14.43 3.43 3.24
C PRO A 34 -14.04 2.48 4.37
N ALA A 35 -12.78 2.56 4.80
CA ALA A 35 -12.26 1.80 5.94
C ALA A 35 -13.08 2.04 7.20
N GLY A 36 -13.35 0.97 7.93
CA GLY A 36 -14.11 1.03 9.19
C GLY A 36 -15.62 1.05 9.05
N ALA A 37 -16.17 1.20 7.83
CA ALA A 37 -17.63 1.20 7.64
C ALA A 37 -18.27 -0.17 7.93
N VAL A 38 -17.57 -1.26 7.62
CA VAL A 38 -18.02 -2.64 7.86
C VAL A 38 -17.00 -3.40 8.70
N VAL A 39 -15.71 -3.33 8.33
CA VAL A 39 -14.62 -4.02 9.00
C VAL A 39 -13.41 -3.09 9.14
N PRO A 40 -12.52 -3.32 10.14
CA PRO A 40 -11.23 -2.65 10.19
C PRO A 40 -10.40 -2.92 8.94
N ALA A 41 -9.51 -1.99 8.55
CA ALA A 41 -8.71 -2.10 7.32
C ALA A 41 -7.95 -3.44 7.21
N PHE A 42 -7.29 -3.88 8.27
CA PHE A 42 -6.54 -5.15 8.29
C PHE A 42 -7.43 -6.42 8.31
N GLY A 43 -8.73 -6.27 8.47
CA GLY A 43 -9.71 -7.36 8.43
C GLY A 43 -10.29 -7.62 7.03
N LEU A 44 -9.89 -6.85 6.00
CA LEU A 44 -10.51 -6.91 4.68
C LEU A 44 -10.44 -8.31 4.05
N LEU A 45 -9.26 -8.95 4.03
CA LEU A 45 -9.08 -10.28 3.43
C LEU A 45 -10.01 -11.32 4.05
N ASP A 46 -10.12 -11.34 5.38
CA ASP A 46 -11.00 -12.26 6.09
C ASP A 46 -12.48 -12.01 5.77
N ALA A 47 -12.87 -10.73 5.72
CA ALA A 47 -14.25 -10.35 5.41
C ALA A 47 -14.66 -10.76 3.99
N VAL A 48 -13.78 -10.56 3.01
CA VAL A 48 -14.03 -10.99 1.62
C VAL A 48 -13.99 -12.50 1.51
N SER A 49 -13.01 -13.17 2.09
CA SER A 49 -12.89 -14.64 2.05
C SER A 49 -14.10 -15.35 2.65
N LYS A 50 -14.66 -14.82 3.74
CA LYS A 50 -15.84 -15.36 4.43
C LYS A 50 -17.17 -14.95 3.82
N GLY A 51 -17.18 -14.06 2.82
CA GLY A 51 -18.39 -13.55 2.18
C GLY A 51 -19.16 -12.49 3.00
N THR A 52 -18.55 -11.90 4.03
CA THR A 52 -19.12 -10.71 4.72
C THR A 52 -19.13 -9.50 3.78
N LEU A 53 -18.17 -9.44 2.87
CA LEU A 53 -18.08 -8.51 1.75
C LEU A 53 -17.90 -9.31 0.46
N ASP A 54 -18.55 -8.86 -0.62
CA ASP A 54 -18.41 -9.49 -1.94
C ASP A 54 -17.05 -9.21 -2.57
N GLY A 55 -16.42 -8.08 -2.21
CA GLY A 55 -15.12 -7.68 -2.71
C GLY A 55 -14.41 -6.70 -1.79
N GLY A 56 -13.19 -6.35 -2.17
CA GLY A 56 -12.37 -5.43 -1.42
C GLY A 56 -11.30 -4.76 -2.28
N HIS A 57 -10.82 -3.61 -1.81
CA HIS A 57 -9.70 -2.88 -2.40
C HIS A 57 -8.69 -2.55 -1.30
N GLY A 58 -7.45 -2.98 -1.47
CA GLY A 58 -6.41 -2.84 -0.46
C GLY A 58 -5.01 -3.04 -1.03
N VAL A 59 -4.11 -3.49 -0.18
CA VAL A 59 -2.72 -3.85 -0.53
C VAL A 59 -2.31 -5.15 0.15
N LEU A 60 -1.48 -5.93 -0.51
CA LEU A 60 -0.98 -7.21 -0.02
C LEU A 60 -0.13 -7.09 1.25
N ALA A 61 0.55 -5.96 1.45
CA ALA A 61 1.32 -5.69 2.66
C ALA A 61 0.47 -5.75 3.95
N TYR A 62 -0.84 -5.47 3.86
CA TYR A 62 -1.76 -5.56 5.00
C TYR A 62 -2.11 -7.00 5.40
N HIS A 63 -1.78 -7.99 4.56
CA HIS A 63 -1.98 -9.41 4.83
C HIS A 63 -0.76 -10.09 5.45
N TYR A 64 0.28 -9.30 5.79
CA TYR A 64 1.53 -9.78 6.39
C TYR A 64 1.31 -10.74 7.57
N GLY A 65 0.36 -10.46 8.44
CA GLY A 65 0.03 -11.32 9.58
C GLY A 65 -0.56 -12.70 9.23
N LYS A 66 -1.00 -12.92 7.99
CA LYS A 66 -1.49 -14.22 7.50
C LYS A 66 -0.33 -15.09 6.99
N ASN A 67 0.50 -14.49 6.18
CA ASN A 67 1.75 -15.07 5.69
C ASN A 67 2.68 -13.93 5.28
N SER A 68 3.91 -13.95 5.78
CA SER A 68 4.87 -12.88 5.51
C SER A 68 5.23 -12.73 4.02
N ALA A 69 5.12 -13.80 3.23
CA ALA A 69 5.38 -13.77 1.79
C ALA A 69 4.36 -12.89 1.02
N LEU A 70 3.12 -12.76 1.51
CA LEU A 70 2.14 -11.86 0.89
C LEU A 70 2.62 -10.39 0.87
N ALA A 71 3.40 -9.97 1.85
CA ALA A 71 3.93 -8.62 1.89
C ALA A 71 4.98 -8.33 0.80
N LEU A 72 5.58 -9.33 0.16
CA LEU A 72 6.62 -9.13 -0.86
C LEU A 72 6.10 -8.47 -2.14
N TRP A 73 4.79 -8.42 -2.35
CA TRP A 73 4.16 -7.65 -3.44
C TRP A 73 4.08 -6.15 -3.19
N GLY A 74 4.57 -5.65 -2.05
CA GLY A 74 4.46 -4.23 -1.74
C GLY A 74 5.34 -3.76 -0.59
N SER A 75 6.25 -4.59 -0.10
CA SER A 75 7.06 -4.26 1.06
C SER A 75 8.48 -4.76 0.88
N GLY A 76 9.46 -3.98 1.35
CA GLY A 76 10.87 -4.26 1.19
C GLY A 76 11.46 -3.71 -0.13
N PRO A 77 12.72 -4.05 -0.44
CA PRO A 77 13.47 -3.53 -1.59
C PRO A 77 13.00 -4.04 -2.95
N SER A 78 12.02 -4.95 -3.01
CA SER A 78 11.44 -5.52 -4.26
C SER A 78 12.49 -6.07 -5.24
N PHE A 79 13.61 -6.60 -4.71
CA PHE A 79 14.74 -7.14 -5.49
C PHE A 79 15.29 -6.16 -6.56
N GLY A 80 15.19 -4.84 -6.29
CA GLY A 80 15.62 -3.79 -7.21
C GLY A 80 14.61 -3.45 -8.31
N MET A 81 13.46 -4.09 -8.33
CA MET A 81 12.38 -3.75 -9.27
C MET A 81 11.68 -2.45 -8.86
N ASP A 82 11.31 -1.65 -9.84
CA ASP A 82 10.30 -0.61 -9.66
C ASP A 82 8.88 -1.20 -9.71
N ALA A 83 7.88 -0.37 -9.46
CA ALA A 83 6.50 -0.83 -9.38
C ALA A 83 5.95 -1.41 -10.71
N ASN A 84 6.38 -0.89 -11.86
CA ASN A 84 5.99 -1.42 -13.16
C ASN A 84 6.69 -2.76 -13.45
N MET A 85 7.97 -2.89 -13.07
CA MET A 85 8.71 -4.15 -13.20
C MET A 85 8.08 -5.24 -12.32
N LEU A 86 7.71 -4.92 -11.06
CA LEU A 86 7.05 -5.85 -10.17
C LEU A 86 5.68 -6.29 -10.71
N LEU A 87 4.90 -5.35 -11.26
CA LEU A 87 3.62 -5.66 -11.89
C LEU A 87 3.78 -6.51 -13.14
N SER A 88 4.81 -6.25 -13.96
CA SER A 88 5.14 -7.06 -15.12
C SER A 88 5.51 -8.50 -14.72
N TRP A 89 6.37 -8.66 -13.70
CA TRP A 89 6.68 -9.97 -13.14
C TRP A 89 5.42 -10.68 -12.62
N HIS A 90 4.57 -9.97 -11.89
CA HIS A 90 3.32 -10.54 -11.41
C HIS A 90 2.45 -11.07 -12.56
N LYS A 91 2.31 -10.31 -13.64
CA LYS A 91 1.43 -10.68 -14.77
C LYS A 91 2.01 -11.75 -15.69
N TYR A 92 3.33 -11.74 -15.92
CA TYR A 92 3.98 -12.53 -16.96
C TYR A 92 5.14 -13.38 -16.47
N GLY A 93 5.61 -13.18 -15.25
CA GLY A 93 6.78 -13.84 -14.67
C GLY A 93 6.49 -14.88 -13.60
N GLY A 94 5.22 -15.33 -13.49
CA GLY A 94 4.81 -16.36 -12.51
C GLY A 94 4.32 -15.82 -11.17
N GLY A 95 4.33 -14.49 -10.96
CA GLY A 95 3.91 -13.90 -9.70
C GLY A 95 2.43 -14.11 -9.38
N LYS A 96 1.57 -14.17 -10.42
CA LYS A 96 0.14 -14.44 -10.26
C LYS A 96 -0.11 -15.85 -9.72
N GLU A 97 0.55 -16.84 -10.28
CA GLU A 97 0.45 -18.24 -9.89
C GLU A 97 0.92 -18.44 -8.44
N LEU A 98 2.04 -17.81 -8.07
CA LEU A 98 2.57 -17.82 -6.70
C LEU A 98 1.59 -17.17 -5.71
N LEU A 99 0.96 -16.06 -6.07
CA LEU A 99 -0.02 -15.39 -5.22
C LEU A 99 -1.27 -16.26 -5.04
N GLU A 100 -1.76 -16.89 -6.09
CA GLU A 100 -2.90 -17.82 -6.02
C GLU A 100 -2.58 -19.03 -5.12
N GLU A 101 -1.34 -19.54 -5.16
CA GLU A 101 -0.87 -20.58 -4.27
C GLU A 101 -0.82 -20.11 -2.80
N LEU A 102 -0.28 -18.93 -2.55
CA LEU A 102 -0.25 -18.34 -1.20
C LEU A 102 -1.65 -18.17 -0.62
N TYR A 103 -2.63 -17.73 -1.42
CA TYR A 103 -4.01 -17.63 -0.96
C TYR A 103 -4.62 -18.99 -0.60
N LYS A 104 -4.28 -20.04 -1.32
CA LYS A 104 -4.67 -21.41 -0.96
C LYS A 104 -4.02 -21.86 0.35
N ILE A 105 -2.72 -21.57 0.53
CA ILE A 105 -1.98 -21.90 1.76
C ILE A 105 -2.60 -21.23 3.00
N VAL A 106 -3.00 -19.96 2.88
CA VAL A 106 -3.65 -19.25 4.00
C VAL A 106 -5.15 -19.52 4.12
N GLY A 107 -5.71 -20.36 3.25
CA GLY A 107 -7.12 -20.77 3.28
C GLY A 107 -8.08 -19.64 2.86
N ALA A 108 -7.63 -18.68 2.07
CA ALA A 108 -8.45 -17.57 1.61
C ALA A 108 -9.22 -17.92 0.32
N ASN A 109 -10.55 -17.87 0.38
CA ASN A 109 -11.42 -18.07 -0.78
C ASN A 109 -11.64 -16.76 -1.52
N VAL A 110 -10.66 -16.35 -2.32
CA VAL A 110 -10.68 -15.08 -3.05
C VAL A 110 -10.19 -15.20 -4.48
N LYS A 111 -10.68 -14.34 -5.36
CA LYS A 111 -10.07 -13.97 -6.63
C LYS A 111 -9.38 -12.64 -6.45
N SER A 112 -8.07 -12.62 -6.66
CA SER A 112 -7.23 -11.43 -6.54
C SER A 112 -6.83 -10.88 -7.90
N TYR A 113 -6.83 -9.55 -8.00
CA TYR A 113 -6.27 -8.77 -9.09
C TYR A 113 -5.26 -7.77 -8.52
N VAL A 114 -4.01 -7.89 -8.93
CA VAL A 114 -2.95 -6.94 -8.58
C VAL A 114 -2.84 -5.91 -9.70
N TYR A 115 -2.88 -4.63 -9.34
CA TYR A 115 -2.90 -3.52 -10.29
C TYR A 115 -2.35 -2.23 -9.70
N GLY A 116 -2.28 -1.18 -10.51
CA GLY A 116 -2.02 0.17 -10.04
C GLY A 116 -0.65 0.31 -9.38
N PRO A 117 0.44 0.31 -10.17
CA PRO A 117 1.79 0.41 -9.64
C PRO A 117 1.99 1.71 -8.88
N MET A 118 2.45 1.59 -7.64
CA MET A 118 2.80 2.71 -6.78
C MET A 118 4.32 2.91 -6.77
N PRO A 119 4.82 4.15 -6.91
CA PRO A 119 6.25 4.44 -6.87
C PRO A 119 6.86 4.16 -5.49
N SER A 120 8.19 4.18 -5.42
CA SER A 120 8.91 4.08 -4.14
C SER A 120 8.40 5.10 -3.13
N GLN A 121 8.15 4.62 -1.92
CA GLN A 121 7.69 5.48 -0.84
C GLN A 121 8.83 6.30 -0.22
N PRO A 122 8.54 7.47 0.35
CA PRO A 122 9.49 8.19 1.19
C PRO A 122 9.82 7.36 2.44
N LEU A 123 11.01 7.59 3.01
CA LEU A 123 11.31 7.06 4.37
C LEU A 123 10.24 7.55 5.37
N GLY A 124 9.67 8.69 5.12
CA GLY A 124 8.48 9.15 5.84
C GLY A 124 8.65 10.55 6.45
N TRP A 125 7.78 10.81 7.40
CA TRP A 125 7.56 12.09 8.04
C TRP A 125 8.11 12.10 9.46
N PHE A 126 8.91 13.15 9.76
CA PHE A 126 9.68 13.28 10.99
C PHE A 126 9.55 14.69 11.58
N LYS A 127 9.79 14.82 12.88
CA LYS A 127 9.86 16.13 13.54
C LYS A 127 11.15 16.89 13.22
N LYS A 128 12.23 16.17 12.88
CA LYS A 128 13.55 16.71 12.47
C LYS A 128 14.18 15.81 11.41
N PRO A 129 15.11 16.30 10.59
CA PRO A 129 15.82 15.50 9.62
C PRO A 129 16.56 14.32 10.28
N ILE A 130 16.54 13.18 9.62
CA ILE A 130 17.32 11.99 9.98
C ILE A 130 18.64 12.06 9.22
N THR A 131 19.77 12.07 9.93
CA THR A 131 21.10 12.29 9.36
C THR A 131 21.98 11.04 9.37
N LYS A 132 21.66 10.08 10.21
CA LYS A 132 22.38 8.80 10.36
C LYS A 132 21.45 7.71 10.88
N THR A 133 21.85 6.45 10.74
CA THR A 133 21.07 5.28 11.17
C THR A 133 20.70 5.33 12.66
N GLU A 134 21.62 5.83 13.50
CA GLU A 134 21.41 5.92 14.95
C GLU A 134 20.24 6.85 15.31
N ASP A 135 19.94 7.85 14.48
CA ASP A 135 18.80 8.77 14.71
C ASP A 135 17.45 8.07 14.65
N MET A 136 17.39 6.88 14.04
CA MET A 136 16.18 6.07 13.97
C MET A 136 15.98 5.14 15.17
N LYS A 137 17.03 4.87 15.96
CA LYS A 137 16.95 3.96 17.10
C LYS A 137 15.97 4.47 18.15
N GLY A 138 15.04 3.59 18.55
CA GLY A 138 14.04 3.87 19.57
C GLY A 138 12.91 4.79 19.13
N LEU A 139 12.91 5.34 17.90
CA LEU A 139 11.76 6.10 17.39
C LEU A 139 10.52 5.20 17.36
N LYS A 140 9.42 5.73 17.86
CA LYS A 140 8.10 5.13 17.69
C LYS A 140 7.63 5.42 16.26
N TYR A 141 7.80 4.45 15.38
CA TYR A 141 7.63 4.62 13.95
C TYR A 141 6.54 3.70 13.41
N ARG A 142 5.65 4.25 12.58
CA ARG A 142 4.62 3.45 11.90
C ARG A 142 5.14 2.94 10.56
N THR A 143 5.02 1.63 10.37
CA THR A 143 5.12 0.99 9.05
C THR A 143 4.28 -0.29 9.01
N VAL A 144 4.26 -0.97 7.86
CA VAL A 144 3.49 -2.20 7.62
C VAL A 144 4.31 -3.23 6.84
N GLY A 145 3.78 -4.44 6.70
CA GLY A 145 4.40 -5.50 5.92
C GLY A 145 5.71 -6.00 6.52
N ILE A 146 6.60 -6.51 5.66
CA ILE A 146 7.92 -7.01 6.08
C ILE A 146 8.86 -5.88 6.57
N SER A 147 8.52 -4.64 6.27
CA SER A 147 9.24 -3.46 6.77
C SER A 147 9.17 -3.34 8.28
N ILE A 148 8.15 -3.95 8.93
CA ILE A 148 8.10 -4.09 10.39
C ILE A 148 9.36 -4.79 10.91
N ASP A 149 9.72 -5.94 10.33
CA ASP A 149 10.89 -6.70 10.76
C ASP A 149 12.19 -5.95 10.45
N MET A 150 12.26 -5.34 9.26
CA MET A 150 13.44 -4.59 8.83
C MET A 150 13.74 -3.43 9.79
N PHE A 151 12.77 -2.58 10.06
CA PHE A 151 12.98 -1.45 10.97
C PHE A 151 13.16 -1.88 12.42
N THR A 152 12.49 -2.94 12.87
CA THR A 152 12.73 -3.53 14.19
C THR A 152 14.17 -4.00 14.33
N ALA A 153 14.71 -4.68 13.32
CA ALA A 153 16.11 -5.11 13.31
C ALA A 153 17.11 -3.93 13.23
N MET A 154 16.69 -2.77 12.72
CA MET A 154 17.45 -1.51 12.79
C MET A 154 17.36 -0.80 14.16
N GLY A 155 16.62 -1.37 15.12
CA GLY A 155 16.44 -0.80 16.45
C GLY A 155 15.31 0.24 16.58
N VAL A 156 14.40 0.30 15.62
CA VAL A 156 13.23 1.17 15.63
C VAL A 156 12.10 0.53 16.44
N SER A 157 11.34 1.31 17.20
CA SER A 157 10.12 0.86 17.89
C SER A 157 8.93 0.93 16.95
N VAL A 158 8.62 -0.18 16.27
CA VAL A 158 7.64 -0.21 15.19
C VAL A 158 6.23 -0.46 15.70
N ASN A 159 5.26 0.27 15.14
CA ASN A 159 3.83 0.08 15.33
C ASN A 159 3.12 0.00 13.98
N ALA A 160 2.32 -1.04 13.77
CA ALA A 160 1.50 -1.18 12.58
C ALA A 160 0.11 -0.55 12.83
N LEU A 161 -0.20 0.49 12.08
CA LEU A 161 -1.51 1.16 12.13
C LEU A 161 -2.06 1.35 10.72
N PRO A 162 -3.37 1.22 10.50
CA PRO A 162 -4.00 1.60 9.23
C PRO A 162 -3.91 3.11 9.01
N GLY A 163 -3.96 3.54 7.73
CA GLY A 163 -3.72 4.93 7.32
C GLY A 163 -4.52 5.98 8.09
N GLY A 164 -5.80 5.71 8.36
CA GLY A 164 -6.67 6.65 9.09
C GLY A 164 -6.30 6.90 10.56
N GLU A 165 -5.48 6.04 11.15
CA GLU A 165 -5.09 6.12 12.57
C GLU A 165 -3.72 6.81 12.77
N ILE A 166 -2.95 7.03 11.69
CA ILE A 166 -1.58 7.53 11.77
C ILE A 166 -1.55 8.96 12.31
N ILE A 167 -2.29 9.88 11.70
CA ILE A 167 -2.26 11.30 12.08
C ILE A 167 -2.74 11.51 13.51
N PRO A 168 -3.86 10.91 13.96
CA PRO A 168 -4.25 10.97 15.38
C PRO A 168 -3.20 10.41 16.35
N ALA A 169 -2.45 9.38 15.95
CA ALA A 169 -1.38 8.81 16.77
C ALA A 169 -0.14 9.71 16.83
N MET A 170 0.24 10.36 15.71
CA MET A 170 1.33 11.34 15.68
C MET A 170 0.99 12.59 16.49
N ASP A 171 -0.22 13.11 16.35
CA ASP A 171 -0.70 14.31 17.08
C ASP A 171 -0.67 14.10 18.59
N ARG A 172 -1.10 12.93 19.06
CA ARG A 172 -1.07 12.55 20.48
C ARG A 172 0.31 12.13 21.01
N GLY A 173 1.35 12.10 20.17
CA GLY A 173 2.69 11.66 20.56
C GLY A 173 2.83 10.16 20.80
N LEU A 174 1.90 9.35 20.32
CA LEU A 174 2.00 7.89 20.33
C LEU A 174 2.97 7.39 19.27
N LEU A 175 3.19 8.19 18.22
CA LEU A 175 4.20 8.01 17.20
C LEU A 175 5.11 9.24 17.11
N ASP A 176 6.40 9.02 16.93
CA ASP A 176 7.39 10.07 16.66
C ASP A 176 7.52 10.35 15.17
N ALA A 177 7.30 9.33 14.35
CA ALA A 177 7.41 9.39 12.89
C ALA A 177 6.54 8.32 12.23
N ALA A 178 6.24 8.51 10.96
CA ALA A 178 5.48 7.53 10.16
C ALA A 178 5.78 7.71 8.68
N GLU A 179 5.64 6.62 7.93
CA GLU A 179 5.45 6.63 6.47
C GLU A 179 3.98 6.35 6.14
N PHE A 180 3.58 6.69 4.91
CA PHE A 180 2.33 6.13 4.39
C PHE A 180 2.49 5.77 2.91
N ASN A 181 2.61 6.75 1.97
CA ASN A 181 2.82 6.35 0.58
C ASN A 181 3.40 7.45 -0.34
N ASN A 182 2.67 8.52 -0.59
CA ASN A 182 2.98 9.48 -1.65
C ASN A 182 2.50 10.89 -1.31
N ALA A 183 2.93 11.86 -2.13
CA ALA A 183 2.65 13.28 -1.90
C ALA A 183 1.16 13.61 -1.76
N SER A 184 0.29 12.99 -2.57
CA SER A 184 -1.15 13.29 -2.53
C SER A 184 -1.85 12.63 -1.35
N SER A 185 -1.60 11.35 -1.13
CA SER A 185 -2.19 10.60 -0.01
C SER A 185 -1.75 11.18 1.33
N ASP A 186 -0.45 11.40 1.50
CA ASP A 186 0.13 11.95 2.72
C ASP A 186 -0.43 13.35 3.01
N ARG A 187 -0.54 14.19 1.98
CA ARG A 187 -1.14 15.52 2.10
C ARG A 187 -2.60 15.47 2.51
N LEU A 188 -3.41 14.64 1.84
CA LEU A 188 -4.84 14.49 2.13
C LEU A 188 -5.12 13.90 3.51
N LEU A 189 -4.27 13.01 3.99
CA LEU A 189 -4.36 12.47 5.34
C LEU A 189 -4.03 13.51 6.41
N GLY A 190 -3.16 14.49 6.11
CA GLY A 190 -2.80 15.58 7.01
C GLY A 190 -1.40 15.46 7.60
N PHE A 191 -0.48 14.72 6.98
CA PHE A 191 0.91 14.65 7.45
C PHE A 191 1.59 16.02 7.58
N PRO A 192 1.40 16.97 6.63
CA PRO A 192 1.97 18.30 6.78
C PRO A 192 1.52 19.08 8.03
N ASP A 193 0.41 18.69 8.66
CA ASP A 193 -0.11 19.37 9.84
C ASP A 193 0.61 18.92 11.12
N VAL A 194 1.11 17.68 11.14
CA VAL A 194 1.74 17.06 12.32
C VAL A 194 3.27 16.95 12.20
N ALA A 195 3.82 17.03 10.98
CA ALA A 195 5.27 16.99 10.72
C ALA A 195 5.64 17.87 9.51
N LYS A 196 6.80 18.54 9.57
CA LYS A 196 7.27 19.43 8.49
C LYS A 196 8.48 18.89 7.74
N VAL A 197 8.99 17.73 8.13
CA VAL A 197 10.15 17.09 7.50
C VAL A 197 9.73 15.80 6.85
N CYS A 198 9.98 15.67 5.55
CA CYS A 198 9.79 14.43 4.80
C CYS A 198 11.16 13.98 4.24
N MET A 199 11.55 12.73 4.57
CA MET A 199 12.76 12.09 4.06
C MET A 199 12.41 11.24 2.84
N LEU A 200 12.91 11.60 1.63
CA LEU A 200 12.34 11.15 0.36
C LEU A 200 12.65 9.70 -0.06
N GLN A 201 13.86 9.20 0.21
CA GLN A 201 14.28 7.89 -0.30
C GLN A 201 14.19 6.81 0.77
N SER A 202 13.76 5.62 0.37
CA SER A 202 13.80 4.42 1.20
C SER A 202 13.67 3.16 0.36
N PHE A 203 14.22 2.06 0.87
CA PHE A 203 14.02 0.72 0.31
C PHE A 203 13.00 -0.12 1.09
N HIS A 204 12.34 0.45 2.09
CA HIS A 204 11.39 -0.29 2.92
C HIS A 204 10.13 -0.68 2.14
N GLN A 205 9.77 0.12 1.14
CA GLN A 205 8.62 -0.09 0.28
C GLN A 205 8.92 0.50 -1.10
N ASN A 206 9.82 -0.19 -1.82
CA ASN A 206 10.39 0.30 -3.07
C ASN A 206 9.41 0.25 -4.24
N ALA A 207 8.52 -0.73 -4.22
CA ALA A 207 7.45 -0.90 -5.19
C ALA A 207 6.23 -1.48 -4.49
N GLU A 208 5.06 -0.99 -4.77
CA GLU A 208 3.82 -1.53 -4.23
C GLU A 208 2.75 -1.60 -5.31
N GLN A 209 1.78 -2.48 -5.09
CA GLN A 209 0.65 -2.68 -5.97
C GLN A 209 -0.63 -2.63 -5.15
N PHE A 210 -1.67 -2.07 -5.71
CA PHE A 210 -3.01 -2.27 -5.18
C PHE A 210 -3.52 -3.66 -5.47
N GLU A 211 -4.47 -4.08 -4.69
CA GLU A 211 -5.18 -5.33 -4.86
C GLU A 211 -6.69 -5.10 -4.85
N ILE A 212 -7.36 -5.69 -5.84
CA ILE A 212 -8.81 -5.85 -5.85
C ILE A 212 -9.10 -7.32 -5.56
N LEU A 213 -9.88 -7.56 -4.53
CA LEU A 213 -10.34 -8.89 -4.13
C LEU A 213 -11.81 -9.07 -4.45
N PHE A 214 -12.19 -10.25 -4.90
CA PHE A 214 -13.57 -10.74 -4.91
C PHE A 214 -13.66 -12.01 -4.10
N ASN A 215 -14.76 -12.19 -3.37
CA ASN A 215 -15.07 -13.49 -2.79
C ASN A 215 -15.09 -14.56 -3.90
N GLY A 216 -14.41 -15.68 -3.69
CA GLY A 216 -14.23 -16.70 -4.73
C GLY A 216 -15.56 -17.29 -5.22
N SER A 217 -16.54 -17.49 -4.34
CA SER A 217 -17.86 -18.01 -4.72
C SER A 217 -18.65 -17.01 -5.53
N VAL A 218 -18.62 -15.72 -5.13
CA VAL A 218 -19.26 -14.62 -5.87
C VAL A 218 -18.65 -14.50 -7.27
N TYR A 219 -17.31 -14.45 -7.37
CA TYR A 219 -16.62 -14.37 -8.65
C TYR A 219 -16.91 -15.55 -9.58
N ASN A 220 -16.85 -16.77 -9.05
CA ASN A 220 -17.11 -17.99 -9.83
C ASN A 220 -18.56 -18.11 -10.30
N GLY A 221 -19.50 -17.51 -9.56
CA GLY A 221 -20.92 -17.42 -9.94
C GLY A 221 -21.24 -16.39 -11.01
N MET A 222 -20.31 -15.49 -11.33
CA MET A 222 -20.51 -14.48 -12.37
C MET A 222 -20.48 -15.09 -13.78
N ALA A 223 -21.30 -14.54 -14.67
CA ALA A 223 -21.25 -14.88 -16.09
C ALA A 223 -19.85 -14.61 -16.68
N PRO A 224 -19.35 -15.43 -17.63
CA PRO A 224 -18.04 -15.22 -18.26
C PRO A 224 -17.83 -13.82 -18.81
N LYS A 225 -18.85 -13.20 -19.39
CA LYS A 225 -18.84 -11.81 -19.88
C LYS A 225 -18.45 -10.84 -18.77
N LEU A 226 -19.05 -10.95 -17.58
CA LEU A 226 -18.78 -10.05 -16.46
C LEU A 226 -17.36 -10.22 -15.92
N ARG A 227 -16.86 -11.46 -15.86
CA ARG A 227 -15.48 -11.74 -15.47
C ARG A 227 -14.47 -11.13 -16.44
N SER A 228 -14.71 -11.25 -17.76
CA SER A 228 -13.86 -10.60 -18.77
C SER A 228 -13.90 -9.08 -18.66
N ILE A 229 -15.06 -8.48 -18.35
CA ILE A 229 -15.16 -7.03 -18.13
C ILE A 229 -14.33 -6.63 -16.89
N LEU A 230 -14.35 -7.40 -15.81
CA LEU A 230 -13.51 -7.13 -14.64
C LEU A 230 -12.02 -7.16 -14.98
N ASP A 231 -11.58 -8.15 -15.77
CA ASP A 231 -10.19 -8.25 -16.23
C ASP A 231 -9.75 -6.95 -16.95
N TYR A 232 -10.54 -6.47 -17.91
CA TYR A 232 -10.22 -5.25 -18.66
C TYR A 232 -10.44 -3.96 -17.84
N ALA A 233 -11.40 -3.92 -16.93
CA ALA A 233 -11.60 -2.78 -16.05
C ALA A 233 -10.42 -2.58 -15.09
N VAL A 234 -9.81 -3.67 -14.61
CA VAL A 234 -8.58 -3.64 -13.81
C VAL A 234 -7.43 -3.03 -14.61
N GLU A 235 -7.21 -3.46 -15.86
CA GLU A 235 -6.17 -2.91 -16.73
C GLU A 235 -6.40 -1.41 -17.03
N ALA A 236 -7.63 -1.05 -17.38
CA ALA A 236 -7.98 0.36 -17.63
C ALA A 236 -7.77 1.23 -16.39
N SER A 237 -8.13 0.72 -15.21
CA SER A 237 -7.93 1.42 -13.94
C SER A 237 -6.45 1.54 -13.58
N SER A 238 -5.65 0.50 -13.83
CA SER A 238 -4.20 0.50 -13.60
C SER A 238 -3.50 1.57 -14.45
N ALA A 239 -3.80 1.63 -15.73
CA ALA A 239 -3.21 2.60 -16.65
C ALA A 239 -3.62 4.05 -16.29
N ASP A 240 -4.93 4.30 -16.12
CA ASP A 240 -5.47 5.62 -15.81
C ASP A 240 -4.95 6.15 -14.46
N MET A 241 -4.92 5.30 -13.43
CA MET A 241 -4.34 5.62 -12.13
C MET A 241 -2.87 6.04 -12.25
N SER A 242 -2.08 5.31 -13.03
CA SER A 242 -0.64 5.59 -13.20
C SER A 242 -0.41 6.99 -13.78
N TRP A 243 -1.23 7.40 -14.75
CA TRP A 243 -1.12 8.73 -15.35
C TRP A 243 -1.62 9.83 -14.42
N LYS A 244 -2.76 9.64 -13.76
CA LYS A 244 -3.29 10.56 -12.74
C LYS A 244 -2.32 10.76 -11.59
N ALA A 245 -1.66 9.68 -11.14
CA ALA A 245 -0.70 9.74 -10.06
C ALA A 245 0.49 10.64 -10.39
N VAL A 246 1.08 10.53 -11.58
CA VAL A 246 2.22 11.36 -11.99
C VAL A 246 1.87 12.84 -11.95
N ASP A 247 0.72 13.24 -12.52
CA ASP A 247 0.26 14.63 -12.50
C ASP A 247 -0.02 15.12 -11.07
N ARG A 248 -0.80 14.36 -10.32
CA ARG A 248 -1.30 14.78 -9.02
C ARG A 248 -0.20 14.80 -7.96
N TYR A 249 0.66 13.79 -7.93
CA TYR A 249 1.76 13.76 -6.95
C TYR A 249 2.74 14.92 -7.16
N SER A 250 3.04 15.29 -8.39
CA SER A 250 3.93 16.43 -8.69
C SER A 250 3.34 17.75 -8.24
N LYS A 251 2.04 17.98 -8.45
CA LYS A 251 1.32 19.17 -7.99
C LYS A 251 1.30 19.26 -6.46
N ASP A 252 0.89 18.18 -5.80
CA ASP A 252 0.79 18.13 -4.35
C ASP A 252 2.15 18.25 -3.67
N TYR A 253 3.20 17.66 -4.23
CA TYR A 253 4.58 17.85 -3.77
C TYR A 253 4.98 19.32 -3.80
N SER A 254 4.76 20.00 -4.93
CA SER A 254 5.05 21.43 -5.08
C SER A 254 4.24 22.29 -4.11
N GLU A 255 2.97 21.98 -3.91
CA GLU A 255 2.13 22.73 -2.96
C GLU A 255 2.54 22.52 -1.50
N MET A 256 2.91 21.32 -1.11
CA MET A 256 3.43 21.06 0.24
C MET A 256 4.69 21.89 0.51
N GLN A 257 5.58 21.98 -0.48
CA GLN A 257 6.82 22.76 -0.36
C GLN A 257 6.55 24.27 -0.30
N THR A 258 5.71 24.78 -1.20
CA THR A 258 5.52 26.23 -1.40
C THR A 258 4.47 26.85 -0.49
N LYS A 259 3.42 26.10 -0.13
CA LYS A 259 2.26 26.61 0.62
C LYS A 259 2.17 26.07 2.05
N GLN A 260 2.70 24.86 2.32
CA GLN A 260 2.57 24.21 3.63
C GLN A 260 3.90 24.14 4.41
N ASN A 261 4.98 24.75 3.88
CA ASN A 261 6.31 24.81 4.50
C ASN A 261 6.92 23.44 4.82
N VAL A 262 6.60 22.41 4.03
CA VAL A 262 7.21 21.09 4.15
C VAL A 262 8.63 21.15 3.61
N LYS A 263 9.57 20.61 4.36
CA LYS A 263 10.97 20.48 3.97
C LYS A 263 11.26 19.04 3.58
N PHE A 264 11.64 18.86 2.32
CA PHE A 264 12.02 17.56 1.79
C PHE A 264 13.54 17.38 1.83
N TYR A 265 13.98 16.26 2.35
CA TYR A 265 15.41 15.93 2.47
C TYR A 265 15.71 14.60 1.79
N LYS A 266 16.88 14.51 1.21
CA LYS A 266 17.44 13.24 0.74
C LYS A 266 17.79 12.38 1.96
N THR A 267 17.38 11.11 1.93
CA THR A 267 17.78 10.16 2.96
C THR A 267 19.27 9.82 2.81
N PRO A 268 20.06 9.81 3.90
CA PRO A 268 21.47 9.44 3.85
C PRO A 268 21.70 8.06 3.28
N ASP A 269 22.72 7.91 2.44
CA ASP A 269 23.09 6.62 1.83
C ASP A 269 23.41 5.53 2.88
N SER A 270 23.92 5.91 4.05
CA SER A 270 24.19 4.97 5.16
C SER A 270 22.90 4.28 5.64
N ILE A 271 21.78 4.99 5.69
CA ILE A 271 20.48 4.44 6.06
C ILE A 271 20.00 3.49 4.98
N LEU A 272 20.08 3.91 3.72
CA LEU A 272 19.65 3.08 2.57
C LEU A 272 20.44 1.77 2.49
N ARG A 273 21.77 1.83 2.63
CA ARG A 273 22.62 0.63 2.67
C ARG A 273 22.30 -0.27 3.85
N ASN A 274 22.01 0.31 5.02
CA ASN A 274 21.64 -0.47 6.19
C ASN A 274 20.28 -1.17 6.01
N GLN A 275 19.33 -0.52 5.36
CA GLN A 275 18.03 -1.15 5.02
C GLN A 275 18.24 -2.42 4.16
N LEU A 276 19.06 -2.34 3.12
CA LEU A 276 19.34 -3.50 2.25
C LEU A 276 20.00 -4.63 3.03
N LYS A 277 21.06 -4.31 3.80
CA LYS A 277 21.76 -5.31 4.61
C LYS A 277 20.83 -6.02 5.60
N VAL A 278 20.04 -5.25 6.32
CA VAL A 278 19.11 -5.79 7.32
C VAL A 278 17.97 -6.57 6.67
N PHE A 279 17.51 -6.15 5.48
CA PHE A 279 16.50 -6.91 4.74
C PHE A 279 17.00 -8.31 4.36
N ASP A 280 18.24 -8.44 3.88
CA ASP A 280 18.83 -9.75 3.56
C ASP A 280 18.87 -10.66 4.80
N GLU A 281 19.23 -10.10 5.97
CA GLU A 281 19.21 -10.83 7.24
C GLU A 281 17.80 -11.25 7.68
N VAL A 282 16.79 -10.41 7.43
CA VAL A 282 15.38 -10.70 7.74
C VAL A 282 14.86 -11.82 6.84
N VAL A 283 15.12 -11.75 5.54
CA VAL A 283 14.69 -12.78 4.59
C VAL A 283 15.34 -14.12 4.91
N ALA A 284 16.66 -14.14 5.16
CA ALA A 284 17.36 -15.37 5.51
C ALA A 284 16.83 -16.06 6.79
N LYS A 285 16.20 -15.32 7.69
CA LYS A 285 15.57 -15.90 8.90
C LYS A 285 14.16 -16.42 8.65
N LYS A 286 13.52 -16.01 7.56
CA LYS A 286 12.15 -16.40 7.21
C LYS A 286 12.10 -17.53 6.18
N SER A 287 13.20 -17.76 5.48
CA SER A 287 13.42 -18.87 4.55
C SER A 287 13.80 -20.14 5.29
#